data_25f3508905a009f49244d7ffa368de00
#
_entry.id   25f3508905a009f49244d7ffa368de00
#
_cell.length_a   1.000
_cell.length_b   1.000
_cell.length_c   1.000
_cell.angle_alpha   90.00
_cell.angle_beta   90.00
_cell.angle_gamma   90.00
#
_symmetry.space_group_name_H-M   'P 1'
#
loop_
_entity.id
_entity.type
_entity.pdbx_description
1 polymer ?
#
loop_
_entity_poly.entity_id
_entity_poly.type
_entity_poly.pdbx_seq_one_letter_code
_entity_poly.pdbx_strand_id
1 'polypeptide(L)'
;MVGYYFAYALLLIAGCVRLAKGGEKSAALVRIKNLVLFGLASVVAMVILLWPMVSHILAYNYAGRYSYYNGGGLALEAFYHIGRMGLFNILLMVLGLAFAAKHRAPSLPCLAGCELVVSILLFTRVQNTGSHQFLLFLPGYFILFLLGAAALAEGITRRRNLKLGCWAFVLVLSMSVRCSPLTTLAMPGFVIEHFPIQIPATQYFISLDKLIYDRKDIGQIRAIADWIDTHCDEGELCYMIPHDMLYNPDHFKNCRLPDAPINDKLAFGFSVPGTHNFPMQFFEAKYVITCEPFPQTYVGSGEMSIKLNDQFLAVRDQYFAFEQSFDMGNGTTFTIWKRTAAPTREEVEYYLSAFAEEDAQYPEMFSQVAEAWLTAHGL
;
A
#
# COMPACT_ATOMS: atom_id res chain seq x y z
N MET A 1 -5.31 14.62 3.32
CA MET A 1 -6.15 15.69 3.91
C MET A 1 -5.60 16.22 5.22
N VAL A 2 -5.29 15.39 6.21
CA VAL A 2 -4.81 15.85 7.54
C VAL A 2 -3.54 16.71 7.43
N GLY A 3 -2.58 16.33 6.60
CA GLY A 3 -1.36 17.10 6.34
C GLY A 3 -1.63 18.51 5.83
N TYR A 4 -2.60 18.71 4.94
CA TYR A 4 -2.99 20.03 4.45
C TYR A 4 -3.57 20.93 5.54
N TYR A 5 -4.42 20.39 6.41
CA TYR A 5 -4.95 21.16 7.54
C TYR A 5 -3.85 21.58 8.50
N PHE A 6 -2.91 20.69 8.80
CA PHE A 6 -1.77 21.01 9.65
C PHE A 6 -0.86 22.06 9.01
N ALA A 7 -0.52 21.90 7.74
CA ALA A 7 0.30 22.86 7.03
C ALA A 7 -0.38 24.23 6.94
N TYR A 8 -1.69 24.25 6.68
CA TYR A 8 -2.46 25.49 6.68
C TYR A 8 -2.50 26.17 8.05
N ALA A 9 -2.69 25.40 9.12
CA ALA A 9 -2.64 25.92 10.49
C ALA A 9 -1.26 26.52 10.83
N LEU A 10 -0.17 25.84 10.43
CA LEU A 10 1.19 26.36 10.62
C LEU A 10 1.41 27.68 9.87
N LEU A 11 0.92 27.81 8.64
CA LEU A 11 1.01 29.07 7.90
C LEU A 11 0.21 30.19 8.54
N LEU A 12 -0.99 29.89 9.06
CA LEU A 12 -1.78 30.89 9.79
C LEU A 12 -1.09 31.34 11.08
N ILE A 13 -0.50 30.40 11.83
CA ILE A 13 0.30 30.69 13.03
C ILE A 13 1.52 31.58 12.67
N ALA A 14 2.25 31.21 11.61
CA ALA A 14 3.38 32.00 11.14
C ALA A 14 2.95 33.43 10.72
N GLY A 15 1.76 33.56 10.11
CA GLY A 15 1.15 34.84 9.80
C GLY A 15 0.85 35.66 11.06
N CYS A 16 0.29 35.04 12.10
CA CYS A 16 0.02 35.70 13.38
C CYS A 16 1.31 36.15 14.08
N VAL A 17 2.37 35.33 14.04
CA VAL A 17 3.70 35.71 14.59
C VAL A 17 4.29 36.92 13.85
N ARG A 18 4.12 36.99 12.51
CA ARG A 18 4.58 38.18 11.74
C ARG A 18 3.82 39.42 12.12
N LEU A 19 2.49 39.38 12.25
CA LEU A 19 1.71 40.52 12.71
C LEU A 19 2.12 40.97 14.10
N ALA A 20 2.32 40.06 15.03
CA ALA A 20 2.75 40.37 16.38
C ALA A 20 4.14 41.07 16.41
N LYS A 21 5.07 40.56 15.58
CA LYS A 21 6.41 41.18 15.43
C LYS A 21 6.36 42.54 14.73
N GLY A 22 5.37 42.76 13.82
CA GLY A 22 5.13 44.04 13.17
C GLY A 22 4.40 45.07 14.04
N GLY A 23 4.13 44.76 15.32
CA GLY A 23 3.42 45.64 16.24
C GLY A 23 1.90 45.49 16.24
N GLU A 24 1.31 44.69 15.34
CA GLU A 24 -0.12 44.49 15.18
C GLU A 24 -0.63 43.37 16.12
N LYS A 25 -0.34 43.44 17.40
CA LYS A 25 -0.68 42.39 18.39
C LYS A 25 -2.19 42.09 18.48
N SER A 26 -3.05 43.13 18.40
CA SER A 26 -4.49 42.98 18.43
C SER A 26 -5.00 42.19 17.22
N ALA A 27 -4.49 42.45 16.03
CA ALA A 27 -4.86 41.71 14.80
C ALA A 27 -4.39 40.25 14.88
N ALA A 28 -3.20 40.02 15.43
CA ALA A 28 -2.69 38.64 15.65
C ALA A 28 -3.60 37.85 16.61
N LEU A 29 -4.02 38.46 17.73
CA LEU A 29 -4.92 37.82 18.70
C LEU A 29 -6.30 37.49 18.10
N VAL A 30 -6.88 38.42 17.32
CA VAL A 30 -8.15 38.16 16.64
C VAL A 30 -8.03 37.00 15.66
N ARG A 31 -6.94 36.91 14.90
CA ARG A 31 -6.71 35.78 14.00
C ARG A 31 -6.54 34.46 14.73
N ILE A 32 -5.79 34.44 15.82
CA ILE A 32 -5.62 33.24 16.67
C ILE A 32 -6.99 32.80 17.23
N LYS A 33 -7.76 33.73 17.79
CA LYS A 33 -9.10 33.45 18.31
C LYS A 33 -10.00 32.82 17.23
N ASN A 34 -10.03 33.42 16.03
CA ASN A 34 -10.85 32.92 14.92
C ASN A 34 -10.36 31.51 14.45
N LEU A 35 -9.05 31.29 14.41
CA LEU A 35 -8.48 29.99 14.06
C LEU A 35 -8.90 28.91 15.07
N VAL A 36 -8.82 29.21 16.37
CA VAL A 36 -9.24 28.28 17.43
C VAL A 36 -10.74 28.01 17.37
N LEU A 37 -11.57 29.05 17.24
CA LEU A 37 -13.01 28.88 17.13
C LEU A 37 -13.42 28.06 15.91
N PHE A 38 -12.84 28.39 14.75
CA PHE A 38 -13.10 27.63 13.53
C PHE A 38 -12.63 26.17 13.63
N GLY A 39 -11.43 25.94 14.21
CA GLY A 39 -10.90 24.61 14.44
C GLY A 39 -11.80 23.79 15.36
N LEU A 40 -12.24 24.36 16.49
CA LEU A 40 -13.16 23.70 17.42
C LEU A 40 -14.50 23.40 16.75
N ALA A 41 -15.09 24.37 16.04
CA ALA A 41 -16.35 24.17 15.32
C ALA A 41 -16.22 23.06 14.26
N SER A 42 -15.11 23.01 13.54
CA SER A 42 -14.85 21.96 12.55
C SER A 42 -14.71 20.57 13.19
N VAL A 43 -14.02 20.45 14.32
CA VAL A 43 -13.90 19.18 15.06
C VAL A 43 -15.26 18.74 15.59
N VAL A 44 -16.02 19.63 16.18
CA VAL A 44 -17.38 19.32 16.68
C VAL A 44 -18.28 18.88 15.53
N ALA A 45 -18.29 19.61 14.42
CA ALA A 45 -19.07 19.23 13.24
C ALA A 45 -18.65 17.85 12.69
N MET A 46 -17.34 17.58 12.59
CA MET A 46 -16.83 16.29 12.15
C MET A 46 -17.26 15.15 13.09
N VAL A 47 -17.16 15.36 14.40
CA VAL A 47 -17.56 14.35 15.39
C VAL A 47 -19.06 14.08 15.29
N ILE A 48 -19.91 15.12 15.17
CA ILE A 48 -21.37 14.95 15.08
C ILE A 48 -21.76 14.27 13.77
N LEU A 49 -21.25 14.74 12.64
CA LEU A 49 -21.66 14.26 11.31
C LEU A 49 -21.08 12.90 10.97
N LEU A 50 -19.88 12.59 11.46
CA LEU A 50 -19.12 11.38 11.09
C LEU A 50 -18.89 10.45 12.31
N TRP A 51 -19.75 10.54 13.33
CA TRP A 51 -19.59 9.77 14.58
C TRP A 51 -19.34 8.27 14.35
N PRO A 52 -20.10 7.57 13.49
CA PRO A 52 -19.85 6.14 13.26
C PRO A 52 -18.41 5.87 12.75
N MET A 53 -17.90 6.72 11.86
CA MET A 53 -16.54 6.61 11.34
C MET A 53 -15.49 7.00 12.40
N VAL A 54 -15.74 8.09 13.14
CA VAL A 54 -14.83 8.56 14.19
C VAL A 54 -14.74 7.53 15.33
N SER A 55 -15.86 6.98 15.78
CA SER A 55 -15.88 5.96 16.83
C SER A 55 -15.16 4.69 16.39
N HIS A 56 -15.34 4.26 15.13
CA HIS A 56 -14.61 3.13 14.57
C HIS A 56 -13.09 3.39 14.52
N ILE A 57 -12.67 4.57 14.05
CA ILE A 57 -11.25 4.95 14.00
C ILE A 57 -10.64 4.99 15.42
N LEU A 58 -11.37 5.50 16.41
CA LEU A 58 -10.86 5.58 17.79
C LEU A 58 -10.80 4.22 18.48
N ALA A 59 -11.73 3.31 18.17
CA ALA A 59 -11.76 1.96 18.71
C ALA A 59 -10.75 1.02 18.04
N TYR A 60 -10.29 1.36 16.84
CA TYR A 60 -9.49 0.48 16.02
C TYR A 60 -7.99 0.71 16.21
N ASN A 61 -7.24 -0.33 16.57
CA ASN A 61 -5.79 -0.24 16.70
C ASN A 61 -5.07 -0.27 15.34
N TYR A 62 -5.11 0.86 14.63
CA TYR A 62 -4.43 1.00 13.33
C TYR A 62 -2.92 0.73 13.41
N ALA A 63 -2.26 1.18 14.49
CA ALA A 63 -0.83 1.00 14.66
C ALA A 63 -0.46 -0.49 14.76
N GLY A 64 -1.22 -1.27 15.55
CA GLY A 64 -1.04 -2.72 15.64
C GLY A 64 -1.30 -3.40 14.30
N ARG A 65 -2.41 -3.06 13.63
CA ARG A 65 -2.78 -3.71 12.37
C ARG A 65 -1.82 -3.44 11.21
N TYR A 66 -1.21 -2.26 11.17
CA TYR A 66 -0.28 -1.89 10.09
C TYR A 66 1.19 -1.95 10.53
N SER A 67 1.49 -2.43 11.74
CA SER A 67 2.87 -2.55 12.27
C SER A 67 3.80 -3.33 11.34
N TYR A 68 3.26 -4.35 10.66
CA TYR A 68 3.98 -5.15 9.69
C TYR A 68 4.56 -4.33 8.52
N TYR A 69 3.82 -3.31 8.07
CA TYR A 69 4.29 -2.42 6.99
C TYR A 69 5.24 -1.33 7.47
N ASN A 70 5.56 -1.29 8.76
CA ASN A 70 6.48 -0.32 9.37
C ASN A 70 7.87 -0.94 9.60
N GLY A 71 8.51 -1.39 8.52
CA GLY A 71 9.76 -2.14 8.60
C GLY A 71 11.04 -1.31 8.79
N GLY A 72 11.01 0.03 8.61
CA GLY A 72 12.25 0.82 8.59
C GLY A 72 12.08 2.28 8.97
N GLY A 73 10.92 2.68 9.44
CA GLY A 73 10.66 4.04 9.92
C GLY A 73 10.92 5.14 8.88
N LEU A 74 11.25 6.33 9.37
CA LEU A 74 11.41 7.53 8.53
C LEU A 74 12.55 7.44 7.51
N ALA A 75 13.64 6.72 7.83
CA ALA A 75 14.77 6.59 6.92
C ALA A 75 14.38 5.78 5.68
N LEU A 76 13.73 4.64 5.86
CA LEU A 76 13.24 3.81 4.76
C LEU A 76 12.20 4.57 3.93
N GLU A 77 11.33 5.34 4.59
CA GLU A 77 10.34 6.17 3.90
C GLU A 77 11.00 7.21 3.00
N ALA A 78 12.02 7.92 3.48
CA ALA A 78 12.78 8.87 2.66
C ALA A 78 13.38 8.18 1.41
N PHE A 79 13.89 6.97 1.57
CA PHE A 79 14.40 6.19 0.44
C PHE A 79 13.31 5.78 -0.54
N TYR A 80 12.15 5.37 -0.08
CA TYR A 80 11.02 5.07 -0.95
C TYR A 80 10.60 6.30 -1.76
N HIS A 81 10.54 7.47 -1.14
CA HIS A 81 10.22 8.71 -1.84
C HIS A 81 11.30 9.09 -2.87
N ILE A 82 12.60 8.98 -2.52
CA ILE A 82 13.69 9.23 -3.45
C ILE A 82 13.65 8.20 -4.61
N GLY A 83 13.44 6.93 -4.32
CA GLY A 83 13.36 5.87 -5.33
C GLY A 83 12.19 6.08 -6.30
N ARG A 84 11.03 6.49 -5.80
CA ARG A 84 9.83 6.69 -6.63
C ARG A 84 9.87 7.96 -7.45
N MET A 85 10.41 9.04 -6.89
CA MET A 85 10.52 10.33 -7.57
C MET A 85 11.79 10.44 -8.42
N GLY A 86 12.81 9.69 -8.11
CA GLY A 86 14.16 9.88 -8.64
C GLY A 86 14.89 11.03 -7.96
N LEU A 87 16.19 10.85 -7.74
CA LEU A 87 17.05 11.84 -7.08
C LEU A 87 17.02 13.21 -7.77
N PHE A 88 17.02 13.21 -9.11
CA PHE A 88 17.00 14.45 -9.90
C PHE A 88 15.77 15.31 -9.56
N ASN A 89 14.59 14.71 -9.49
CA ASN A 89 13.36 15.44 -9.15
C ASN A 89 13.36 15.93 -7.70
N ILE A 90 13.88 15.14 -6.77
CA ILE A 90 14.04 15.56 -5.38
C ILE A 90 14.97 16.78 -5.27
N LEU A 91 16.09 16.79 -6.00
CA LEU A 91 16.99 17.96 -6.05
C LEU A 91 16.32 19.21 -6.63
N LEU A 92 15.49 19.03 -7.67
CA LEU A 92 14.67 20.14 -8.20
C LEU A 92 13.67 20.67 -7.17
N MET A 93 13.03 19.82 -6.40
CA MET A 93 12.11 20.25 -5.33
C MET A 93 12.83 21.03 -4.23
N VAL A 94 14.03 20.59 -3.82
CA VAL A 94 14.86 21.33 -2.86
C VAL A 94 15.25 22.69 -3.43
N LEU A 95 15.62 22.75 -4.71
CA LEU A 95 15.90 24.00 -5.40
C LEU A 95 14.66 24.92 -5.44
N GLY A 96 13.46 24.34 -5.66
CA GLY A 96 12.20 25.07 -5.63
C GLY A 96 11.89 25.71 -4.29
N LEU A 97 12.12 24.98 -3.20
CA LEU A 97 12.00 25.53 -1.83
C LEU A 97 13.00 26.67 -1.57
N ALA A 98 14.25 26.47 -1.95
CA ALA A 98 15.30 27.49 -1.80
C ALA A 98 15.00 28.75 -2.60
N PHE A 99 14.50 28.61 -3.84
CA PHE A 99 14.08 29.70 -4.71
C PHE A 99 12.90 30.48 -4.10
N ALA A 100 11.88 29.77 -3.62
CA ALA A 100 10.73 30.38 -2.97
C ALA A 100 11.12 31.16 -1.70
N ALA A 101 12.01 30.60 -0.91
CA ALA A 101 12.54 31.28 0.28
C ALA A 101 13.28 32.57 -0.08
N LYS A 102 14.13 32.54 -1.12
CA LYS A 102 14.89 33.71 -1.60
C LYS A 102 13.97 34.83 -2.12
N HIS A 103 12.93 34.49 -2.84
CA HIS A 103 12.02 35.48 -3.47
C HIS A 103 10.89 35.93 -2.55
N ARG A 104 10.89 35.52 -1.28
CA ARG A 104 9.87 35.88 -0.29
C ARG A 104 8.42 35.60 -0.74
N ALA A 105 8.24 34.62 -1.61
CA ALA A 105 6.93 34.15 -2.08
C ALA A 105 6.52 32.85 -1.35
N PRO A 106 6.30 32.89 -0.02
CA PRO A 106 6.38 31.71 0.79
C PRO A 106 5.09 30.90 0.88
N SER A 107 3.94 31.44 0.45
CA SER A 107 2.65 30.83 0.82
C SER A 107 2.45 29.42 0.23
N LEU A 108 2.45 29.28 -1.09
CA LEU A 108 2.18 27.99 -1.73
C LEU A 108 3.33 26.98 -1.60
N PRO A 109 4.61 27.36 -1.82
CA PRO A 109 5.74 26.44 -1.62
C PRO A 109 5.90 25.99 -0.17
N CYS A 110 5.71 26.91 0.79
CA CYS A 110 5.74 26.55 2.19
C CYS A 110 4.58 25.62 2.58
N LEU A 111 3.39 25.85 2.03
CA LEU A 111 2.25 24.96 2.22
C LEU A 111 2.56 23.56 1.69
N ALA A 112 3.05 23.45 0.46
CA ALA A 112 3.43 22.18 -0.15
C ALA A 112 4.53 21.46 0.63
N GLY A 113 5.59 22.18 1.01
CA GLY A 113 6.69 21.62 1.80
C GLY A 113 6.24 21.16 3.20
N CYS A 114 5.46 21.99 3.91
CA CYS A 114 4.91 21.62 5.20
C CYS A 114 3.95 20.43 5.10
N GLU A 115 3.10 20.41 4.07
CA GLU A 115 2.18 19.28 3.82
C GLU A 115 2.96 17.99 3.64
N LEU A 116 3.97 17.98 2.78
CA LEU A 116 4.81 16.80 2.55
C LEU A 116 5.46 16.31 3.84
N VAL A 117 6.13 17.20 4.58
CA VAL A 117 6.82 16.84 5.82
C VAL A 117 5.83 16.28 6.86
N VAL A 118 4.71 16.97 7.07
CA VAL A 118 3.71 16.54 8.06
C VAL A 118 3.07 15.23 7.64
N SER A 119 2.70 15.08 6.36
CA SER A 119 2.09 13.86 5.86
C SER A 119 3.04 12.67 5.92
N ILE A 120 4.33 12.84 5.57
CA ILE A 120 5.34 11.80 5.71
C ILE A 120 5.51 11.40 7.18
N LEU A 121 5.63 12.37 8.10
CA LEU A 121 5.80 12.09 9.52
C LEU A 121 4.58 11.40 10.15
N LEU A 122 3.37 11.78 9.75
CA LEU A 122 2.15 11.14 10.24
C LEU A 122 2.01 9.71 9.70
N PHE A 123 2.32 9.53 8.42
CA PHE A 123 2.19 8.23 7.75
C PHE A 123 3.16 7.20 8.34
N THR A 124 4.43 7.58 8.50
CA THR A 124 5.48 6.70 9.03
C THR A 124 5.29 6.28 10.48
N ARG A 125 4.38 6.92 11.22
CA ARG A 125 4.01 6.47 12.55
C ARG A 125 3.18 5.18 12.55
N VAL A 126 2.51 4.91 11.45
CA VAL A 126 1.60 3.76 11.32
C VAL A 126 2.20 2.70 10.41
N GLN A 127 2.72 3.12 9.26
CA GLN A 127 3.29 2.24 8.24
C GLN A 127 4.21 3.01 7.29
N ASN A 128 5.04 2.29 6.52
CA ASN A 128 5.70 2.87 5.38
C ASN A 128 4.73 3.02 4.20
N THR A 129 4.99 3.99 3.33
CA THR A 129 4.09 4.32 2.22
C THR A 129 4.14 3.26 1.12
N GLY A 130 3.01 2.64 0.84
CA GLY A 130 2.83 1.79 -0.35
C GLY A 130 2.75 2.63 -1.64
N SER A 131 2.84 1.96 -2.80
CA SER A 131 2.86 2.64 -4.10
C SER A 131 1.60 3.46 -4.38
N HIS A 132 0.43 2.97 -3.99
CA HIS A 132 -0.85 3.67 -4.17
C HIS A 132 -1.02 4.86 -3.22
N GLN A 133 -0.49 4.77 -2.01
CA GLN A 133 -0.54 5.86 -1.03
C GLN A 133 0.38 7.01 -1.40
N PHE A 134 1.42 6.73 -2.21
CA PHE A 134 2.33 7.75 -2.72
C PHE A 134 1.61 8.84 -3.53
N LEU A 135 0.46 8.52 -4.13
CA LEU A 135 -0.39 9.49 -4.84
C LEU A 135 -0.84 10.65 -3.95
N LEU A 136 -0.92 10.46 -2.63
CA LEU A 136 -1.30 11.51 -1.69
C LEU A 136 -0.27 12.65 -1.62
N PHE A 137 0.98 12.37 -1.92
CA PHE A 137 2.09 13.32 -1.85
C PHE A 137 2.35 14.04 -3.18
N LEU A 138 1.82 13.51 -4.30
CA LEU A 138 2.08 14.05 -5.63
C LEU A 138 1.75 15.55 -5.78
N PRO A 139 0.63 16.09 -5.27
CA PRO A 139 0.34 17.51 -5.41
C PRO A 139 1.43 18.40 -4.81
N GLY A 140 1.92 18.05 -3.62
CA GLY A 140 3.02 18.76 -2.96
C GLY A 140 4.33 18.67 -3.76
N TYR A 141 4.64 17.48 -4.24
CA TYR A 141 5.81 17.24 -5.09
C TYR A 141 5.75 18.04 -6.39
N PHE A 142 4.63 18.04 -7.09
CA PHE A 142 4.47 18.79 -8.34
C PHE A 142 4.68 20.29 -8.16
N ILE A 143 4.12 20.88 -7.12
CA ILE A 143 4.30 22.32 -6.83
C ILE A 143 5.78 22.64 -6.65
N LEU A 144 6.47 21.87 -5.82
CA LEU A 144 7.89 22.11 -5.54
C LEU A 144 8.77 21.84 -6.76
N PHE A 145 8.49 20.78 -7.49
CA PHE A 145 9.17 20.43 -8.73
C PHE A 145 9.07 21.55 -9.79
N LEU A 146 7.86 22.07 -10.05
CA LEU A 146 7.64 23.14 -11.01
C LEU A 146 8.39 24.41 -10.62
N LEU A 147 8.43 24.73 -9.33
CA LEU A 147 9.22 25.86 -8.83
C LEU A 147 10.72 25.64 -8.98
N GLY A 148 11.21 24.42 -8.76
CA GLY A 148 12.59 24.07 -8.99
C GLY A 148 13.01 24.15 -10.45
N ALA A 149 12.14 23.68 -11.34
CA ALA A 149 12.35 23.81 -12.78
C ALA A 149 12.36 25.28 -13.22
N ALA A 150 11.48 26.13 -12.66
CA ALA A 150 11.50 27.56 -12.89
C ALA A 150 12.80 28.19 -12.42
N ALA A 151 13.24 27.88 -11.21
CA ALA A 151 14.48 28.38 -10.63
C ALA A 151 15.69 28.01 -11.49
N LEU A 152 15.75 26.77 -11.97
CA LEU A 152 16.81 26.29 -12.85
C LEU A 152 16.80 27.05 -14.19
N ALA A 153 15.64 27.20 -14.80
CA ALA A 153 15.49 27.92 -16.07
C ALA A 153 15.88 29.40 -15.94
N GLU A 154 15.55 30.06 -14.82
CA GLU A 154 15.97 31.43 -14.54
C GLU A 154 17.46 31.56 -14.28
N GLY A 155 18.06 30.56 -13.64
CA GLY A 155 19.51 30.53 -13.40
C GLY A 155 20.34 30.32 -14.65
N ILE A 156 19.81 29.55 -15.63
CA ILE A 156 20.53 29.24 -16.87
C ILE A 156 20.48 30.41 -17.87
N THR A 157 19.34 31.06 -17.99
CA THR A 157 19.19 32.13 -19.00
C THR A 157 18.12 33.16 -18.65
N ARG A 158 18.36 34.42 -19.11
CA ARG A 158 17.37 35.49 -19.04
C ARG A 158 16.52 35.59 -20.32
N ARG A 159 16.91 34.93 -21.41
CA ARG A 159 16.19 35.00 -22.71
C ARG A 159 14.94 34.13 -22.66
N ARG A 160 13.76 34.70 -22.99
CA ARG A 160 12.46 34.03 -22.89
C ARG A 160 12.40 32.70 -23.64
N ASN A 161 12.88 32.68 -24.88
CA ASN A 161 12.82 31.45 -25.72
C ASN A 161 13.72 30.33 -25.17
N LEU A 162 14.90 30.68 -24.64
CA LEU A 162 15.79 29.72 -24.00
C LEU A 162 15.22 29.22 -22.67
N LYS A 163 14.51 30.08 -21.91
CA LYS A 163 13.79 29.63 -20.71
C LYS A 163 12.72 28.58 -21.05
N LEU A 164 11.92 28.81 -22.09
CA LEU A 164 10.94 27.83 -22.54
C LEU A 164 11.60 26.52 -22.98
N GLY A 165 12.73 26.60 -23.68
CA GLY A 165 13.51 25.41 -24.04
C GLY A 165 14.05 24.66 -22.81
N CYS A 166 14.59 25.35 -21.82
CA CYS A 166 15.01 24.77 -20.54
C CYS A 166 13.84 24.12 -19.81
N TRP A 167 12.70 24.77 -19.75
CA TRP A 167 11.49 24.22 -19.15
C TRP A 167 11.06 22.92 -19.83
N ALA A 168 10.95 22.94 -21.17
CA ALA A 168 10.59 21.77 -21.95
C ALA A 168 11.59 20.63 -21.72
N PHE A 169 12.89 20.94 -21.75
CA PHE A 169 13.95 19.95 -21.52
C PHE A 169 13.86 19.34 -20.11
N VAL A 170 13.71 20.15 -19.07
CA VAL A 170 13.59 19.67 -17.68
C VAL A 170 12.34 18.81 -17.51
N LEU A 171 11.21 19.22 -18.09
CA LEU A 171 9.97 18.43 -18.04
C LEU A 171 10.13 17.09 -18.75
N VAL A 172 10.68 17.10 -19.98
CA VAL A 172 10.93 15.87 -20.74
C VAL A 172 11.90 14.96 -19.99
N LEU A 173 13.00 15.52 -19.47
CA LEU A 173 13.97 14.72 -18.70
C LEU A 173 13.36 14.11 -17.44
N SER A 174 12.54 14.86 -16.71
CA SER A 174 11.90 14.42 -15.48
C SER A 174 10.81 13.39 -15.72
N MET A 175 10.13 13.49 -16.87
CA MET A 175 9.07 12.58 -17.29
C MET A 175 9.57 11.50 -18.25
N SER A 176 10.86 11.48 -18.60
CA SER A 176 11.43 10.44 -19.46
C SER A 176 11.47 9.11 -18.73
N VAL A 177 10.40 8.40 -18.94
CA VAL A 177 10.08 7.15 -18.30
C VAL A 177 10.30 6.03 -19.30
N ARG A 178 10.89 4.93 -18.87
CA ARG A 178 10.93 3.64 -19.57
C ARG A 178 11.74 3.50 -20.83
N CYS A 179 11.85 4.50 -21.68
CA CYS A 179 12.50 4.37 -22.99
C CYS A 179 13.91 4.95 -23.01
N SER A 180 14.39 5.48 -21.89
CA SER A 180 15.71 6.10 -21.81
C SER A 180 16.67 5.25 -21.00
N PRO A 181 17.90 5.04 -21.48
CA PRO A 181 18.96 4.41 -20.67
C PRO A 181 19.21 5.16 -19.35
N LEU A 182 18.78 6.41 -19.22
CA LEU A 182 18.86 7.19 -17.98
C LEU A 182 17.93 6.66 -16.88
N THR A 183 16.85 5.96 -17.22
CA THR A 183 15.95 5.37 -16.22
C THR A 183 16.56 4.20 -15.48
N THR A 184 17.57 3.56 -16.04
CA THR A 184 18.32 2.46 -15.44
C THR A 184 19.50 2.93 -14.59
N LEU A 185 19.82 4.22 -14.61
CA LEU A 185 20.87 4.81 -13.79
C LEU A 185 20.44 4.78 -12.31
N ALA A 186 21.02 3.84 -11.58
CA ALA A 186 20.72 3.63 -10.16
C ALA A 186 21.83 4.19 -9.28
N MET A 187 21.43 4.70 -8.11
CA MET A 187 22.38 5.01 -7.06
C MET A 187 22.93 3.71 -6.44
N PRO A 188 24.20 3.67 -6.04
CA PRO A 188 24.69 2.54 -5.28
C PRO A 188 23.86 2.35 -4.02
N GLY A 189 23.52 1.10 -3.72
CA GLY A 189 22.89 0.73 -2.47
C GLY A 189 23.82 1.03 -1.29
N PHE A 190 23.28 1.34 -0.14
CA PHE A 190 24.04 1.48 1.08
C PHE A 190 23.30 0.89 2.28
N VAL A 191 24.07 0.54 3.29
CA VAL A 191 23.56 0.00 4.56
C VAL A 191 23.62 1.13 5.58
N ILE A 192 22.52 1.40 6.26
CA ILE A 192 22.51 2.29 7.41
C ILE A 192 22.81 1.42 8.64
N GLU A 193 23.98 1.65 9.27
CA GLU A 193 24.48 0.83 10.37
C GLU A 193 23.52 0.72 11.57
N HIS A 194 22.72 1.75 11.81
CA HIS A 194 21.74 1.79 12.91
C HIS A 194 20.43 1.09 12.58
N PHE A 195 20.23 0.72 11.32
CA PHE A 195 19.08 -0.05 10.86
C PHE A 195 19.63 -1.23 10.06
N PRO A 196 19.41 -2.48 10.49
CA PRO A 196 19.93 -3.64 9.76
C PRO A 196 19.14 -3.90 8.47
N ILE A 197 18.81 -2.84 7.75
CA ILE A 197 18.07 -2.90 6.51
C ILE A 197 19.00 -2.49 5.39
N GLN A 198 19.24 -3.43 4.48
CA GLN A 198 19.90 -3.11 3.22
C GLN A 198 18.96 -2.26 2.37
N ILE A 199 19.33 -1.01 2.14
CA ILE A 199 18.54 -0.12 1.32
C ILE A 199 18.80 -0.45 -0.14
N PRO A 200 17.77 -0.79 -0.92
CA PRO A 200 17.93 -1.12 -2.33
C PRO A 200 18.46 0.07 -3.12
N ALA A 201 19.11 -0.21 -4.24
CA ALA A 201 19.56 0.83 -5.16
C ALA A 201 18.40 1.76 -5.53
N THR A 202 18.65 3.06 -5.45
CA THR A 202 17.67 4.11 -5.73
C THR A 202 17.94 4.70 -7.11
N GLN A 203 16.90 4.98 -7.85
CA GLN A 203 17.01 5.52 -9.21
C GLN A 203 17.30 7.02 -9.20
N TYR A 204 18.17 7.49 -10.12
CA TYR A 204 18.37 8.92 -10.34
C TYR A 204 17.15 9.59 -10.99
N PHE A 205 16.45 8.84 -11.85
CA PHE A 205 15.24 9.26 -12.54
C PHE A 205 14.08 8.36 -12.18
N ILE A 206 12.87 8.81 -12.42
CA ILE A 206 11.67 7.99 -12.20
C ILE A 206 11.79 6.72 -13.04
N SER A 207 11.61 5.56 -12.41
CA SER A 207 11.52 4.28 -13.09
C SER A 207 10.12 3.71 -12.94
N LEU A 208 9.54 3.27 -14.04
CA LEU A 208 8.30 2.50 -14.06
C LEU A 208 8.53 0.98 -14.13
N ASP A 209 9.78 0.52 -14.11
CA ASP A 209 10.10 -0.90 -14.28
C ASP A 209 9.43 -1.82 -13.27
N LYS A 210 9.09 -1.27 -12.10
CA LYS A 210 8.33 -1.98 -11.08
C LYS A 210 6.80 -1.83 -11.20
N LEU A 211 6.31 -1.01 -12.11
CA LEU A 211 4.89 -0.67 -12.21
C LEU A 211 4.15 -1.43 -13.31
N ILE A 212 4.87 -2.03 -14.25
CA ILE A 212 4.25 -2.79 -15.34
C ILE A 212 5.03 -4.09 -15.51
N TYR A 213 4.44 -5.16 -15.02
CA TYR A 213 4.86 -6.51 -15.38
C TYR A 213 4.24 -6.84 -16.74
N ASP A 214 5.09 -7.15 -17.71
CA ASP A 214 4.65 -7.82 -18.92
C ASP A 214 4.44 -9.30 -18.56
N ARG A 215 3.21 -9.63 -18.13
CA ARG A 215 2.86 -10.99 -17.73
C ARG A 215 2.68 -11.86 -18.94
N LYS A 216 3.60 -12.78 -19.12
CA LYS A 216 3.52 -13.79 -20.19
C LYS A 216 2.52 -14.90 -19.88
N ASP A 217 2.17 -15.07 -18.61
CA ASP A 217 1.29 -16.11 -18.09
C ASP A 217 -0.19 -15.66 -17.94
N ILE A 218 -0.55 -14.51 -18.49
CA ILE A 218 -1.92 -13.98 -18.40
C ILE A 218 -2.97 -14.92 -19.03
N GLY A 219 -2.58 -15.66 -20.07
CA GLY A 219 -3.42 -16.66 -20.70
C GLY A 219 -3.78 -17.79 -19.73
N GLN A 220 -2.81 -18.27 -18.96
CA GLN A 220 -2.98 -19.33 -17.97
C GLN A 220 -3.81 -18.85 -16.77
N ILE A 221 -3.55 -17.60 -16.31
CA ILE A 221 -4.38 -16.98 -15.25
C ILE A 221 -5.83 -16.92 -15.68
N ARG A 222 -6.11 -16.48 -16.92
CA ARG A 222 -7.46 -16.47 -17.49
C ARG A 222 -8.05 -17.87 -17.58
N ALA A 223 -7.29 -18.86 -18.02
CA ALA A 223 -7.74 -20.23 -18.11
C ALA A 223 -8.18 -20.80 -16.73
N ILE A 224 -7.44 -20.48 -15.67
CA ILE A 224 -7.83 -20.84 -14.30
C ILE A 224 -9.10 -20.08 -13.88
N ALA A 225 -9.20 -18.78 -14.17
CA ALA A 225 -10.38 -18.00 -13.86
C ALA A 225 -11.63 -18.48 -14.63
N ASP A 226 -11.47 -18.85 -15.90
CA ASP A 226 -12.54 -19.43 -16.74
C ASP A 226 -12.97 -20.78 -16.21
N TRP A 227 -12.01 -21.60 -15.76
CA TRP A 227 -12.29 -22.88 -15.13
C TRP A 227 -13.14 -22.70 -13.86
N ILE A 228 -12.74 -21.77 -12.95
CA ILE A 228 -13.49 -21.46 -11.73
C ILE A 228 -14.91 -21.01 -12.08
N ASP A 229 -15.05 -20.10 -13.03
CA ASP A 229 -16.36 -19.58 -13.43
C ASP A 229 -17.30 -20.67 -13.97
N THR A 230 -16.74 -21.65 -14.68
CA THR A 230 -17.49 -22.73 -15.29
C THR A 230 -17.85 -23.85 -14.30
N HIS A 231 -17.02 -24.10 -13.27
CA HIS A 231 -17.18 -25.26 -12.38
C HIS A 231 -17.73 -24.92 -10.99
N CYS A 232 -17.73 -23.63 -10.64
CA CYS A 232 -18.37 -23.13 -9.44
C CYS A 232 -19.72 -22.51 -9.80
N ASP A 233 -20.78 -23.07 -9.29
CA ASP A 233 -22.12 -22.49 -9.38
C ASP A 233 -22.27 -21.27 -8.48
N GLU A 234 -23.41 -20.57 -8.56
CA GLU A 234 -23.70 -19.43 -7.66
C GLU A 234 -23.73 -19.91 -6.20
N GLY A 235 -22.94 -19.26 -5.34
CA GLY A 235 -22.78 -19.63 -3.94
C GLY A 235 -21.73 -20.70 -3.65
N GLU A 236 -21.14 -21.32 -4.68
CA GLU A 236 -20.00 -22.23 -4.50
C GLU A 236 -18.68 -21.47 -4.51
N LEU A 237 -17.73 -21.92 -3.68
CA LEU A 237 -16.43 -21.29 -3.53
C LEU A 237 -15.30 -22.18 -4.04
N CYS A 238 -14.33 -21.55 -4.68
CA CYS A 238 -12.98 -22.04 -4.88
C CYS A 238 -12.05 -21.28 -3.93
N TYR A 239 -11.25 -21.98 -3.14
CA TYR A 239 -10.31 -21.35 -2.19
C TYR A 239 -8.89 -21.43 -2.73
N MET A 240 -8.21 -20.28 -2.83
CA MET A 240 -6.84 -20.19 -3.29
C MET A 240 -5.89 -20.05 -2.11
N ILE A 241 -5.05 -21.07 -1.86
CA ILE A 241 -4.05 -21.04 -0.79
C ILE A 241 -2.85 -20.14 -1.16
N PRO A 242 -2.28 -20.24 -2.38
CA PRO A 242 -1.17 -19.38 -2.78
C PRO A 242 -1.58 -17.90 -2.77
N HIS A 243 -0.75 -17.08 -2.13
CA HIS A 243 -0.95 -15.65 -2.09
C HIS A 243 0.39 -14.92 -2.08
N ASP A 244 0.79 -14.40 -3.22
CA ASP A 244 2.03 -13.66 -3.35
C ASP A 244 1.95 -12.49 -4.35
N MET A 245 3.08 -11.78 -4.54
CA MET A 245 3.10 -10.67 -5.49
C MET A 245 2.90 -11.11 -6.94
N LEU A 246 3.35 -12.32 -7.29
CA LEU A 246 3.24 -12.85 -8.64
C LEU A 246 1.86 -13.47 -8.88
N TYR A 247 1.34 -14.19 -7.87
CA TYR A 247 0.08 -14.92 -7.92
C TYR A 247 -0.89 -14.46 -6.83
N ASN A 248 -1.12 -13.15 -6.80
CA ASN A 248 -2.14 -12.57 -5.94
C ASN A 248 -3.53 -12.99 -6.46
N PRO A 249 -4.44 -13.48 -5.61
CA PRO A 249 -5.81 -13.82 -5.98
C PRO A 249 -6.54 -12.72 -6.76
N ASP A 250 -6.24 -11.45 -6.49
CA ASP A 250 -6.81 -10.34 -7.24
C ASP A 250 -6.41 -10.33 -8.73
N HIS A 251 -5.28 -10.92 -9.10
CA HIS A 251 -4.93 -11.11 -10.51
C HIS A 251 -5.92 -12.03 -11.22
N PHE A 252 -6.34 -13.11 -10.55
CA PHE A 252 -7.33 -14.06 -11.08
C PHE A 252 -8.72 -13.44 -11.11
N LYS A 253 -9.11 -12.69 -10.09
CA LYS A 253 -10.38 -11.98 -10.04
C LYS A 253 -10.53 -10.93 -11.15
N ASN A 254 -9.46 -10.21 -11.42
CA ASN A 254 -9.47 -9.06 -12.31
C ASN A 254 -8.99 -9.34 -13.74
N CYS A 255 -8.45 -10.53 -14.04
CA CYS A 255 -7.91 -10.84 -15.36
C CYS A 255 -8.95 -10.85 -16.48
N ARG A 256 -10.24 -10.96 -16.14
CA ARG A 256 -11.38 -10.99 -17.07
C ARG A 256 -12.14 -9.67 -17.16
N LEU A 257 -11.71 -8.63 -16.48
CA LEU A 257 -12.41 -7.34 -16.55
C LEU A 257 -12.43 -6.80 -18.00
N PRO A 258 -13.59 -6.29 -18.45
CA PRO A 258 -14.85 -6.01 -17.75
C PRO A 258 -15.84 -7.20 -17.71
N ASP A 259 -15.48 -8.33 -18.28
CA ASP A 259 -16.38 -9.46 -18.57
C ASP A 259 -16.50 -10.39 -17.36
N ALA A 260 -17.41 -10.11 -16.46
CA ALA A 260 -17.78 -10.98 -15.33
C ALA A 260 -16.63 -11.37 -14.37
N PRO A 261 -16.38 -10.59 -13.34
CA PRO A 261 -15.43 -10.94 -12.31
C PRO A 261 -15.89 -12.17 -11.52
N ILE A 262 -14.93 -13.05 -11.15
CA ILE A 262 -15.18 -14.22 -10.32
C ILE A 262 -15.10 -13.92 -8.81
N ASN A 263 -15.42 -12.68 -8.42
CA ASN A 263 -15.23 -12.17 -7.06
C ASN A 263 -15.93 -13.03 -6.00
N ASP A 264 -17.14 -13.47 -6.29
CA ASP A 264 -17.96 -14.22 -5.35
C ASP A 264 -17.67 -15.74 -5.37
N LYS A 265 -16.89 -16.19 -6.34
CA LYS A 265 -16.51 -17.61 -6.51
C LYS A 265 -15.10 -17.93 -6.04
N LEU A 266 -14.22 -16.91 -5.89
CA LEU A 266 -12.83 -17.11 -5.47
C LEU A 266 -12.59 -16.50 -4.10
N ALA A 267 -12.42 -17.36 -3.11
CA ALA A 267 -11.96 -17.00 -1.76
C ALA A 267 -10.46 -17.21 -1.62
N PHE A 268 -9.87 -16.50 -0.69
CA PHE A 268 -8.46 -16.66 -0.31
C PHE A 268 -8.26 -16.22 1.14
N GLY A 269 -7.19 -16.69 1.74
CA GLY A 269 -6.87 -16.40 3.13
C GLY A 269 -5.83 -15.30 3.29
N PHE A 270 -4.92 -15.58 4.11
CA PHE A 270 -3.92 -14.74 4.73
C PHE A 270 -3.15 -13.81 3.79
N SER A 271 -3.27 -12.51 4.01
CA SER A 271 -2.50 -11.51 3.29
C SER A 271 -1.53 -10.73 4.19
N VAL A 272 -1.79 -10.62 5.50
CA VAL A 272 -0.96 -9.84 6.44
C VAL A 272 -1.09 -10.39 7.87
N PRO A 273 0.00 -10.55 8.64
CA PRO A 273 -0.06 -10.95 10.04
C PRO A 273 -0.88 -10.00 10.91
N GLY A 274 -1.57 -10.53 11.90
CA GLY A 274 -2.38 -9.75 12.85
C GLY A 274 -3.67 -9.15 12.28
N THR A 275 -4.02 -9.48 11.02
CA THR A 275 -5.29 -9.04 10.40
C THR A 275 -6.13 -10.21 9.91
N HIS A 276 -5.75 -11.42 10.25
CA HIS A 276 -6.31 -12.63 9.66
C HIS A 276 -7.14 -13.39 10.67
N ASN A 277 -8.27 -13.79 10.21
CA ASN A 277 -9.05 -14.82 10.86
C ASN A 277 -8.62 -16.20 10.37
N PHE A 278 -8.83 -17.21 11.18
CA PHE A 278 -8.76 -18.59 10.77
C PHE A 278 -9.55 -18.78 9.47
N PRO A 279 -9.06 -19.53 8.47
CA PRO A 279 -9.58 -19.49 7.11
C PRO A 279 -10.87 -20.31 6.93
N MET A 280 -11.97 -19.87 7.54
CA MET A 280 -13.23 -20.63 7.51
C MET A 280 -13.76 -20.86 6.10
N GLN A 281 -13.57 -19.92 5.17
CA GLN A 281 -13.96 -20.11 3.76
C GLN A 281 -13.24 -21.28 3.08
N PHE A 282 -12.09 -21.72 3.60
CA PHE A 282 -11.42 -22.93 3.14
C PHE A 282 -12.29 -24.18 3.36
N PHE A 283 -13.00 -24.25 4.49
CA PHE A 283 -13.88 -25.37 4.81
C PHE A 283 -15.20 -25.33 4.04
N GLU A 284 -15.62 -24.17 3.59
CA GLU A 284 -16.82 -23.98 2.76
C GLU A 284 -16.54 -24.21 1.27
N ALA A 285 -15.27 -24.23 0.87
CA ALA A 285 -14.87 -24.30 -0.52
C ALA A 285 -15.10 -25.71 -1.11
N LYS A 286 -15.74 -25.74 -2.27
CA LYS A 286 -15.89 -26.95 -3.10
C LYS A 286 -14.57 -27.35 -3.74
N TYR A 287 -13.76 -26.35 -4.10
CA TYR A 287 -12.45 -26.57 -4.71
C TYR A 287 -11.37 -25.80 -3.95
N VAL A 288 -10.17 -26.38 -3.90
CA VAL A 288 -8.98 -25.75 -3.32
C VAL A 288 -7.90 -25.70 -4.39
N ILE A 289 -7.25 -24.55 -4.51
CA ILE A 289 -6.13 -24.32 -5.43
C ILE A 289 -4.83 -24.26 -4.65
N THR A 290 -3.85 -25.06 -5.08
CA THR A 290 -2.46 -25.01 -4.64
C THR A 290 -1.54 -24.73 -5.82
N CYS A 291 -0.26 -24.48 -5.56
CA CYS A 291 0.74 -24.42 -6.63
C CYS A 291 2.08 -25.01 -6.17
N GLU A 292 2.87 -25.43 -7.15
CA GLU A 292 4.22 -25.95 -6.93
C GLU A 292 5.18 -25.37 -8.00
N PRO A 293 6.36 -24.81 -7.58
CA PRO A 293 6.75 -24.59 -6.19
C PRO A 293 5.80 -23.62 -5.48
N PHE A 294 5.58 -23.82 -4.17
CA PHE A 294 4.77 -22.91 -3.38
C PHE A 294 5.53 -21.59 -3.19
N PRO A 295 4.92 -20.44 -3.48
CA PRO A 295 5.61 -19.18 -3.44
C PRO A 295 5.97 -18.77 -2.00
N GLN A 296 7.22 -18.37 -1.81
CA GLN A 296 7.70 -17.79 -0.55
C GLN A 296 7.64 -16.28 -0.65
N THR A 297 6.58 -15.66 -0.18
CA THR A 297 6.29 -14.39 -0.75
C THR A 297 6.33 -13.17 0.08
N TYR A 298 5.75 -13.11 1.16
CA TYR A 298 5.81 -11.93 1.99
C TYR A 298 6.51 -12.31 3.28
N VAL A 299 7.70 -11.79 3.53
CA VAL A 299 8.34 -11.92 4.83
C VAL A 299 7.33 -11.53 5.90
N GLY A 300 6.94 -12.49 6.74
CA GLY A 300 5.99 -12.31 7.82
C GLY A 300 4.49 -12.49 7.49
N SER A 301 4.05 -12.53 6.22
CA SER A 301 2.65 -12.82 5.88
C SER A 301 2.47 -14.13 5.13
N GLY A 302 3.48 -14.57 4.42
CA GLY A 302 3.47 -15.84 3.71
C GLY A 302 3.50 -17.06 4.62
N GLU A 303 3.95 -16.91 5.84
CA GLU A 303 4.06 -18.02 6.81
C GLU A 303 2.71 -18.71 7.06
N MET A 304 1.63 -17.95 7.17
CA MET A 304 0.30 -18.50 7.40
C MET A 304 -0.23 -19.27 6.18
N SER A 305 0.00 -18.76 4.97
CA SER A 305 -0.35 -19.49 3.74
C SER A 305 0.51 -20.73 3.56
N ILE A 306 1.78 -20.69 3.95
CA ILE A 306 2.69 -21.85 3.96
C ILE A 306 2.18 -22.88 4.97
N LYS A 307 1.87 -22.48 6.22
CA LYS A 307 1.30 -23.39 7.24
C LYS A 307 0.02 -24.06 6.73
N LEU A 308 -0.90 -23.30 6.14
CA LEU A 308 -2.12 -23.86 5.57
C LEU A 308 -1.82 -24.83 4.43
N ASN A 309 -0.89 -24.49 3.54
CA ASN A 309 -0.50 -25.35 2.43
C ASN A 309 0.14 -26.67 2.93
N ASP A 310 1.03 -26.58 3.91
CA ASP A 310 1.70 -27.76 4.47
C ASP A 310 0.69 -28.70 5.14
N GLN A 311 -0.26 -28.14 5.91
CA GLN A 311 -1.35 -28.94 6.49
C GLN A 311 -2.24 -29.54 5.41
N PHE A 312 -2.58 -28.77 4.36
CA PHE A 312 -3.37 -29.27 3.24
C PHE A 312 -2.66 -30.46 2.55
N LEU A 313 -1.39 -30.30 2.20
CA LEU A 313 -0.64 -31.34 1.50
C LEU A 313 -0.51 -32.63 2.31
N ALA A 314 -0.45 -32.52 3.64
CA ALA A 314 -0.31 -33.68 4.54
C ALA A 314 -1.59 -34.55 4.59
N VAL A 315 -2.78 -33.95 4.43
CA VAL A 315 -4.06 -34.66 4.58
C VAL A 315 -4.97 -34.59 3.35
N ARG A 316 -4.51 -33.98 2.26
CA ARG A 316 -5.34 -33.71 1.09
C ARG A 316 -6.04 -34.96 0.55
N ASP A 317 -5.34 -36.09 0.46
CA ASP A 317 -5.87 -37.33 -0.11
C ASP A 317 -6.98 -37.95 0.75
N GLN A 318 -7.18 -37.47 1.98
CA GLN A 318 -8.29 -37.88 2.86
C GLN A 318 -9.58 -37.11 2.55
N TYR A 319 -9.46 -35.84 2.15
CA TYR A 319 -10.58 -34.92 2.03
C TYR A 319 -10.79 -34.40 0.62
N PHE A 320 -9.80 -34.56 -0.28
CA PHE A 320 -9.81 -33.99 -1.61
C PHE A 320 -9.34 -34.98 -2.67
N ALA A 321 -9.87 -34.83 -3.87
CA ALA A 321 -9.41 -35.53 -5.07
C ALA A 321 -8.82 -34.56 -6.07
N PHE A 322 -7.83 -35.02 -6.85
CA PHE A 322 -7.30 -34.26 -7.98
C PHE A 322 -8.41 -33.98 -9.00
N GLU A 323 -8.48 -32.75 -9.47
CA GLU A 323 -9.44 -32.34 -10.50
C GLU A 323 -8.74 -31.87 -11.78
N GLN A 324 -7.84 -30.87 -11.68
CA GLN A 324 -7.20 -30.25 -12.84
C GLN A 324 -5.85 -29.63 -12.47
N SER A 325 -4.92 -29.56 -13.43
CA SER A 325 -3.68 -28.81 -13.29
C SER A 325 -3.45 -27.84 -14.45
N PHE A 326 -2.72 -26.75 -14.17
CA PHE A 326 -2.37 -25.70 -15.12
C PHE A 326 -0.88 -25.39 -15.01
N ASP A 327 -0.15 -25.61 -16.10
CA ASP A 327 1.26 -25.16 -16.20
C ASP A 327 1.30 -23.68 -16.58
N MET A 328 1.96 -22.87 -15.75
CA MET A 328 2.11 -21.44 -15.97
C MET A 328 3.21 -21.08 -16.97
N GLY A 329 3.96 -22.05 -17.44
CA GLY A 329 5.03 -21.85 -18.41
C GLY A 329 6.32 -21.21 -17.84
N ASN A 330 6.39 -21.04 -16.51
CA ASN A 330 7.54 -20.48 -15.81
C ASN A 330 8.11 -21.43 -14.73
N GLY A 331 7.74 -22.71 -14.82
CA GLY A 331 8.11 -23.74 -13.85
C GLY A 331 7.17 -23.84 -12.67
N THR A 332 6.08 -23.06 -12.62
CA THR A 332 5.03 -23.18 -11.61
C THR A 332 3.84 -23.93 -12.19
N THR A 333 3.31 -24.87 -11.43
CA THR A 333 2.08 -25.60 -11.77
C THR A 333 1.02 -25.32 -10.71
N PHE A 334 -0.15 -24.85 -11.13
CA PHE A 334 -1.32 -24.73 -10.27
C PHE A 334 -2.14 -26.02 -10.36
N THR A 335 -2.61 -26.51 -9.20
CA THR A 335 -3.43 -27.70 -9.10
C THR A 335 -4.72 -27.38 -8.37
N ILE A 336 -5.83 -27.81 -8.95
CA ILE A 336 -7.17 -27.70 -8.37
C ILE A 336 -7.55 -29.06 -7.78
N TRP A 337 -8.03 -29.02 -6.57
CA TRP A 337 -8.46 -30.15 -5.79
C TRP A 337 -9.93 -30.01 -5.45
N LYS A 338 -10.71 -31.04 -5.65
CA LYS A 338 -12.14 -31.06 -5.33
C LYS A 338 -12.37 -31.72 -3.97
N ARG A 339 -13.14 -31.08 -3.12
CA ARG A 339 -13.54 -31.65 -1.84
C ARG A 339 -14.44 -32.87 -2.05
N THR A 340 -14.16 -33.95 -1.36
CA THR A 340 -14.86 -35.23 -1.52
C THR A 340 -15.93 -35.46 -0.46
N ALA A 341 -15.85 -34.78 0.69
CA ALA A 341 -16.81 -34.89 1.79
C ALA A 341 -16.98 -33.56 2.50
N ALA A 342 -18.08 -33.41 3.24
CA ALA A 342 -18.29 -32.27 4.11
C ALA A 342 -17.18 -32.20 5.18
N PRO A 343 -16.76 -31.00 5.60
CA PRO A 343 -15.77 -30.86 6.65
C PRO A 343 -16.26 -31.43 7.98
N THR A 344 -15.33 -31.90 8.79
CA THR A 344 -15.62 -32.43 10.11
C THR A 344 -14.94 -31.57 11.19
N ARG A 345 -15.39 -31.68 12.45
CA ARG A 345 -14.72 -31.01 13.58
C ARG A 345 -13.24 -31.39 13.66
N GLU A 346 -12.93 -32.68 13.47
CA GLU A 346 -11.56 -33.19 13.51
C GLU A 346 -10.67 -32.53 12.43
N GLU A 347 -11.20 -32.35 11.22
CA GLU A 347 -10.51 -31.65 10.14
C GLU A 347 -10.21 -30.19 10.53
N VAL A 348 -11.22 -29.46 11.06
CA VAL A 348 -11.06 -28.06 11.47
C VAL A 348 -10.02 -27.93 12.60
N GLU A 349 -10.09 -28.78 13.61
CA GLU A 349 -9.13 -28.80 14.72
C GLU A 349 -7.71 -29.14 14.26
N TYR A 350 -7.58 -30.07 13.30
CA TYR A 350 -6.30 -30.38 12.70
C TYR A 350 -5.65 -29.15 12.04
N TYR A 351 -6.39 -28.42 11.20
CA TYR A 351 -5.88 -27.21 10.58
C TYR A 351 -5.59 -26.10 11.61
N LEU A 352 -6.46 -25.93 12.61
CA LEU A 352 -6.26 -24.96 13.68
C LEU A 352 -4.96 -25.18 14.45
N SER A 353 -4.56 -26.45 14.64
CA SER A 353 -3.34 -26.80 15.38
C SER A 353 -2.07 -26.18 14.79
N ALA A 354 -2.03 -25.93 13.49
CA ALA A 354 -0.91 -25.26 12.82
C ALA A 354 -0.76 -23.78 13.22
N PHE A 355 -1.81 -23.19 13.76
CA PHE A 355 -1.87 -21.78 14.15
C PHE A 355 -1.91 -21.58 15.67
N ALA A 356 -1.36 -22.53 16.44
CA ALA A 356 -1.43 -22.49 17.89
C ALA A 356 -0.77 -21.24 18.51
N GLU A 357 0.29 -20.71 17.89
CA GLU A 357 0.97 -19.49 18.36
C GLU A 357 0.11 -18.26 18.13
N GLU A 358 -0.52 -18.15 16.98
CA GLU A 358 -1.42 -17.08 16.61
C GLU A 358 -2.71 -17.15 17.43
N ASP A 359 -3.23 -18.34 17.65
CA ASP A 359 -4.40 -18.57 18.51
C ASP A 359 -4.14 -18.15 19.95
N ALA A 360 -2.98 -18.51 20.50
CA ALA A 360 -2.59 -18.08 21.85
C ALA A 360 -2.55 -16.56 22.00
N GLN A 361 -2.21 -15.84 20.93
CA GLN A 361 -2.12 -14.37 20.91
C GLN A 361 -3.46 -13.71 20.56
N TYR A 362 -4.25 -14.31 19.65
CA TYR A 362 -5.46 -13.74 19.08
C TYR A 362 -6.61 -14.78 19.00
N PRO A 363 -7.07 -15.35 20.13
CA PRO A 363 -8.07 -16.42 20.11
C PRO A 363 -9.39 -16.01 19.45
N GLU A 364 -9.73 -14.71 19.52
CA GLU A 364 -10.91 -14.15 18.84
C GLU A 364 -10.86 -14.21 17.31
N MET A 365 -9.66 -14.40 16.77
CA MET A 365 -9.45 -14.51 15.31
C MET A 365 -9.27 -15.95 14.85
N PHE A 366 -9.03 -16.90 15.75
CA PHE A 366 -8.73 -18.30 15.45
C PHE A 366 -9.70 -19.25 16.13
N SER A 367 -9.44 -19.70 17.37
CA SER A 367 -10.26 -20.71 18.04
C SER A 367 -11.71 -20.28 18.24
N GLN A 368 -11.96 -19.03 18.61
CA GLN A 368 -13.34 -18.54 18.80
C GLN A 368 -14.09 -18.46 17.45
N VAL A 369 -13.42 -18.07 16.37
CA VAL A 369 -14.01 -18.07 15.01
C VAL A 369 -14.31 -19.49 14.58
N ALA A 370 -13.38 -20.43 14.82
CA ALA A 370 -13.57 -21.84 14.49
C ALA A 370 -14.75 -22.46 15.26
N GLU A 371 -14.84 -22.23 16.58
CA GLU A 371 -15.96 -22.73 17.40
C GLU A 371 -17.30 -22.12 17.02
N ALA A 372 -17.34 -20.83 16.68
CA ALA A 372 -18.57 -20.21 16.20
C ALA A 372 -19.02 -20.82 14.89
N TRP A 373 -18.10 -21.09 13.97
CA TRP A 373 -18.40 -21.73 12.70
C TRP A 373 -18.85 -23.19 12.88
N LEU A 374 -18.13 -24.00 13.69
CA LEU A 374 -18.50 -25.37 14.00
C LEU A 374 -19.92 -25.44 14.59
N THR A 375 -20.23 -24.57 15.54
CA THR A 375 -21.56 -24.47 16.15
C THR A 375 -22.64 -24.15 15.10
N ALA A 376 -22.37 -23.20 14.21
CA ALA A 376 -23.30 -22.81 13.16
C ALA A 376 -23.57 -23.94 12.14
N HIS A 377 -22.63 -24.86 11.96
CA HIS A 377 -22.74 -26.02 11.06
C HIS A 377 -23.14 -27.31 11.78
N GLY A 378 -23.39 -27.26 13.08
CA GLY A 378 -23.83 -28.44 13.85
C GLY A 378 -22.73 -29.49 14.07
N LEU A 379 -21.45 -29.07 14.07
CA LEU A 379 -20.24 -29.90 14.21
C LEU A 379 -19.67 -29.84 15.63
#